data_28568aca4705bae3cf38010567d7e03c
#
_entry.id   28568aca4705bae3cf38010567d7e03c
#
_cell.length_a   1.000
_cell.length_b   1.000
_cell.length_c   1.000
_cell.angle_alpha   90.00
_cell.angle_beta   90.00
_cell.angle_gamma   90.00
#
_symmetry.space_group_name_H-M   'P 1'
#
loop_
_entity.id
_entity.type
_entity.pdbx_description
1 polymer ?
#
loop_
_entity_poly.entity_id
_entity_poly.type
_entity_poly.pdbx_seq_one_letter_code
_entity_poly.pdbx_strand_id
1 'polypeptide(L)'
;MRTHEPAKFERKVFIMSIAVIYWSGTGNTEAMAQAVEEGAKSTGAETILLPSAAFDASMVSQYDAIAFGCPAMGAEVLEESEFEPMFTACLPELSGKTIALFGSYGWGDGEWMRQWEDSCTNAGARLACDSVICCGYPDEDAVDGCKKLGAALAHD
;
A
#
# COMPACT_ATOMS: atom_id res chain seq x y z
N MET A 1 -11.09 -44.83 10.50
CA MET A 1 -10.94 -44.13 10.24
C MET A 1 -11.06 -43.17 9.72
N ARG A 2 -11.03 -42.95 10.04
CA ARG A 2 -10.94 -42.06 9.76
C ARG A 2 -10.89 -41.23 9.23
N THR A 3 -10.95 -41.14 9.30
CA THR A 3 -10.63 -40.30 8.87
C THR A 3 -10.50 -39.46 8.29
N HIS A 4 -10.45 -39.60 8.19
CA HIS A 4 -10.01 -38.69 7.83
C HIS A 4 -10.34 -37.65 7.30
N GLU A 5 -10.74 -37.70 7.15
CA GLU A 5 -11.18 -36.59 6.82
C GLU A 5 -10.61 -35.43 7.37
N PRO A 6 -9.95 -35.46 8.19
CA PRO A 6 -9.23 -34.32 8.67
C PRO A 6 -8.35 -33.65 7.71
N ALA A 7 -7.88 -34.33 6.74
CA ALA A 7 -7.03 -33.72 5.78
C ALA A 7 -7.63 -32.50 5.21
N LYS A 8 -8.91 -32.44 5.04
CA LYS A 8 -9.46 -31.26 4.49
C LYS A 8 -9.43 -30.14 5.46
N PHE A 9 -9.40 -30.37 6.71
CA PHE A 9 -9.27 -29.33 7.64
C PHE A 9 -7.91 -28.72 7.57
N GLU A 10 -6.95 -29.52 7.21
CA GLU A 10 -5.65 -29.00 7.10
C GLU A 10 -5.48 -28.14 5.92
N ARG A 11 -6.33 -28.25 4.95
CA ARG A 11 -6.28 -27.34 3.85
C ARG A 11 -6.86 -26.05 4.27
N LYS A 12 -6.28 -25.35 5.20
CA LYS A 12 -6.76 -24.12 5.62
C LYS A 12 -6.77 -23.14 4.51
N VAL A 13 -7.78 -22.32 4.45
CA VAL A 13 -7.80 -21.19 3.55
C VAL A 13 -6.82 -20.17 4.09
N PHE A 14 -5.84 -19.82 3.28
CA PHE A 14 -4.90 -18.80 3.68
C PHE A 14 -5.54 -17.44 3.45
N ILE A 15 -5.61 -16.62 4.48
CA ILE A 15 -6.17 -15.29 4.38
C ILE A 15 -5.04 -14.30 4.45
N MET A 16 -4.88 -13.51 3.37
CA MET A 16 -3.86 -12.48 3.32
C MET A 16 -4.18 -11.39 4.31
N SER A 17 -3.14 -10.83 4.91
CA SER A 17 -3.29 -9.69 5.79
C SER A 17 -2.60 -8.51 5.13
N ILE A 18 -3.33 -7.43 4.90
CA ILE A 18 -2.88 -6.28 4.14
C ILE A 18 -3.03 -5.02 4.96
N ALA A 19 -2.01 -4.17 4.94
CA ALA A 19 -2.09 -2.86 5.57
C ALA A 19 -2.06 -1.79 4.50
N VAL A 20 -2.89 -0.76 4.65
CA VAL A 20 -2.89 0.41 3.78
C VAL A 20 -2.48 1.58 4.66
N ILE A 21 -1.32 2.16 4.39
CA ILE A 21 -0.70 3.18 5.24
C ILE A 21 -0.60 4.46 4.43
N TYR A 22 -1.12 5.56 4.96
CA TYR A 22 -1.19 6.78 4.17
C TYR A 22 -0.96 8.03 5.01
N TRP A 23 -0.57 9.10 4.33
CA TRP A 23 -0.59 10.46 4.87
C TRP A 23 -1.42 11.31 3.92
N SER A 24 -2.25 12.19 4.46
CA SER A 24 -3.09 13.06 3.63
C SER A 24 -3.26 14.39 4.33
N GLY A 25 -3.05 15.48 3.57
CA GLY A 25 -3.25 16.81 4.12
C GLY A 25 -4.60 17.40 3.72
N THR A 26 -5.00 17.15 2.46
CA THR A 26 -6.23 17.75 1.92
C THR A 26 -7.37 16.75 1.76
N GLY A 27 -7.11 15.48 2.00
CA GLY A 27 -8.13 14.44 1.82
C GLY A 27 -8.02 13.69 0.52
N ASN A 28 -7.20 14.15 -0.43
CA ASN A 28 -7.11 13.50 -1.73
C ASN A 28 -6.50 12.10 -1.62
N THR A 29 -5.35 12.01 -0.96
CA THR A 29 -4.68 10.71 -0.82
C THR A 29 -5.47 9.80 0.12
N GLU A 30 -6.17 10.39 1.09
CA GLU A 30 -7.02 9.58 1.96
C GLU A 30 -8.15 8.92 1.18
N ALA A 31 -8.77 9.65 0.23
CA ALA A 31 -9.80 9.06 -0.60
C ALA A 31 -9.24 7.92 -1.44
N MET A 32 -8.01 8.07 -1.94
CA MET A 32 -7.35 6.99 -2.66
C MET A 32 -7.11 5.79 -1.73
N ALA A 33 -6.65 6.06 -0.50
CA ALA A 33 -6.38 4.99 0.45
C ALA A 33 -7.63 4.18 0.76
N GLN A 34 -8.77 4.86 0.87
CA GLN A 34 -10.04 4.17 1.13
C GLN A 34 -10.40 3.26 -0.04
N ALA A 35 -10.14 3.69 -1.28
CA ALA A 35 -10.40 2.85 -2.44
C ALA A 35 -9.46 1.64 -2.49
N VAL A 36 -8.19 1.84 -2.10
CA VAL A 36 -7.25 0.72 -2.01
C VAL A 36 -7.74 -0.30 -0.99
N GLU A 37 -8.17 0.19 0.16
CA GLU A 37 -8.71 -0.70 1.20
C GLU A 37 -9.89 -1.48 0.69
N GLU A 38 -10.80 -0.82 0.00
CA GLU A 38 -11.98 -1.47 -0.54
C GLU A 38 -11.61 -2.57 -1.52
N GLY A 39 -10.65 -2.28 -2.41
CA GLY A 39 -10.21 -3.27 -3.38
C GLY A 39 -9.56 -4.48 -2.73
N ALA A 40 -8.74 -4.25 -1.71
CA ALA A 40 -8.11 -5.35 -1.00
C ALA A 40 -9.15 -6.21 -0.28
N LYS A 41 -10.11 -5.57 0.39
CA LYS A 41 -11.15 -6.31 1.10
C LYS A 41 -12.02 -7.12 0.15
N SER A 42 -12.21 -6.65 -1.07
CA SER A 42 -13.06 -7.37 -2.02
C SER A 42 -12.49 -8.73 -2.40
N THR A 43 -11.21 -8.96 -2.14
CA THR A 43 -10.60 -10.27 -2.42
C THR A 43 -10.73 -11.23 -1.25
N GLY A 44 -11.28 -10.79 -0.13
CA GLY A 44 -11.35 -11.61 1.08
C GLY A 44 -10.19 -11.38 2.03
N ALA A 45 -9.24 -10.51 1.69
CA ALA A 45 -8.10 -10.24 2.56
C ALA A 45 -8.51 -9.45 3.79
N GLU A 46 -7.86 -9.76 4.91
CA GLU A 46 -8.01 -8.92 6.09
C GLU A 46 -7.21 -7.66 5.87
N THR A 47 -7.86 -6.51 5.93
CA THR A 47 -7.23 -5.26 5.53
C THR A 47 -7.43 -4.21 6.62
N ILE A 48 -6.35 -3.51 6.94
CA ILE A 48 -6.42 -2.41 7.90
C ILE A 48 -5.94 -1.13 7.21
N LEU A 49 -6.57 -0.02 7.57
CA LEU A 49 -6.25 1.30 7.03
C LEU A 49 -5.73 2.15 8.17
N LEU A 50 -4.49 2.63 8.06
CA LEU A 50 -3.87 3.40 9.13
C LEU A 50 -3.21 4.66 8.60
N PRO A 51 -3.33 5.78 9.31
CA PRO A 51 -2.49 6.93 8.98
C PRO A 51 -1.04 6.63 9.35
N SER A 52 -0.13 7.34 8.70
CA SER A 52 1.29 7.07 8.87
C SER A 52 1.74 7.22 10.32
N ALA A 53 1.11 8.10 11.08
CA ALA A 53 1.49 8.29 12.49
C ALA A 53 1.21 7.05 13.34
N ALA A 54 0.38 6.14 12.86
CA ALA A 54 0.02 4.93 13.62
C ALA A 54 0.79 3.70 13.17
N PHE A 55 1.77 3.85 12.30
CA PHE A 55 2.50 2.72 11.74
C PHE A 55 4.00 2.90 11.96
N ASP A 56 4.72 1.81 12.21
CA ASP A 56 6.17 1.89 12.32
C ASP A 56 6.80 0.61 11.79
N ALA A 57 8.14 0.62 11.74
CA ALA A 57 8.90 -0.46 11.12
C ALA A 57 8.66 -1.82 11.77
N SER A 58 8.39 -1.83 13.08
CA SER A 58 8.18 -3.10 13.76
C SER A 58 6.89 -3.79 13.32
N MET A 59 5.99 -3.06 12.68
CA MET A 59 4.73 -3.63 12.24
C MET A 59 4.80 -4.23 10.84
N VAL A 60 5.87 -3.97 10.09
CA VAL A 60 5.96 -4.46 8.71
C VAL A 60 5.80 -5.97 8.63
N SER A 61 6.43 -6.71 9.53
CA SER A 61 6.38 -8.17 9.46
C SER A 61 5.01 -8.74 9.83
N GLN A 62 4.10 -7.93 10.33
CA GLN A 62 2.77 -8.41 10.70
C GLN A 62 1.83 -8.55 9.51
N TYR A 63 2.21 -8.03 8.36
CA TYR A 63 1.35 -8.02 7.18
C TYR A 63 2.01 -8.73 6.02
N ASP A 64 1.20 -9.40 5.20
CA ASP A 64 1.69 -10.09 4.03
C ASP A 64 2.05 -9.11 2.92
N ALA A 65 1.31 -8.02 2.82
CA ALA A 65 1.56 -7.00 1.80
C ALA A 65 1.13 -5.64 2.35
N ILE A 66 1.72 -4.57 1.82
CA ILE A 66 1.46 -3.23 2.33
C ILE A 66 1.34 -2.26 1.17
N ALA A 67 0.30 -1.41 1.21
CA ALA A 67 0.18 -0.29 0.30
C ALA A 67 0.57 0.97 1.06
N PHE A 68 1.43 1.79 0.45
CA PHE A 68 1.83 3.07 1.03
C PHE A 68 1.33 4.21 0.16
N GLY A 69 0.68 5.19 0.77
CA GLY A 69 0.15 6.34 0.05
C GLY A 69 0.62 7.65 0.63
N CYS A 70 1.10 8.55 -0.24
CA CYS A 70 1.59 9.85 0.18
C CYS A 70 1.54 10.79 -1.01
N PRO A 71 1.04 12.03 -0.84
CA PRO A 71 1.00 12.96 -1.95
C PRO A 71 2.38 13.55 -2.23
N ALA A 72 2.54 14.11 -3.43
CA ALA A 72 3.71 14.90 -3.74
C ALA A 72 3.64 16.22 -2.97
N MET A 73 4.71 16.56 -2.28
CA MET A 73 4.77 17.78 -1.49
C MET A 73 5.84 18.70 -2.06
N GLY A 74 5.57 20.00 -1.96
CA GLY A 74 6.58 21.01 -2.27
C GLY A 74 7.38 20.74 -3.54
N ALA A 75 8.62 20.35 -3.40
CA ALA A 75 9.53 20.10 -4.53
C ALA A 75 9.44 18.66 -5.01
N GLU A 76 8.26 18.10 -5.08
CA GLU A 76 8.03 16.72 -5.51
C GLU A 76 8.78 15.73 -4.64
N VAL A 77 8.52 15.82 -3.33
CA VAL A 77 9.08 14.88 -2.36
C VAL A 77 7.95 14.35 -1.49
N LEU A 78 8.23 13.30 -0.74
CA LEU A 78 7.27 12.79 0.23
C LEU A 78 7.08 13.80 1.36
N GLU A 79 5.95 13.69 2.04
CA GLU A 79 5.69 14.55 3.18
C GLU A 79 6.77 14.30 4.23
N GLU A 80 7.39 15.35 4.75
CA GLU A 80 8.65 15.24 5.48
C GLU A 80 8.52 15.16 6.98
N SER A 81 7.36 15.52 7.54
CA SER A 81 7.26 15.56 9.01
C SER A 81 6.81 14.25 9.63
N GLU A 82 5.97 13.50 8.95
CA GLU A 82 5.44 12.23 9.48
C GLU A 82 5.67 11.07 8.55
N PHE A 83 5.39 11.24 7.26
CA PHE A 83 5.42 10.10 6.36
C PHE A 83 6.83 9.66 6.04
N GLU A 84 7.68 10.58 5.62
CA GLU A 84 9.01 10.21 5.20
C GLU A 84 9.84 9.58 6.32
N PRO A 85 9.80 10.11 7.56
CA PRO A 85 10.54 9.44 8.63
C PRO A 85 10.03 8.03 8.90
N MET A 86 8.71 7.84 8.87
CA MET A 86 8.13 6.50 9.06
C MET A 86 8.59 5.58 7.93
N PHE A 87 8.48 6.04 6.68
CA PHE A 87 8.79 5.20 5.55
C PHE A 87 10.27 4.86 5.49
N THR A 88 11.14 5.84 5.79
CA THR A 88 12.58 5.59 5.82
C THR A 88 12.92 4.52 6.84
N ALA A 89 12.26 4.54 7.99
CA ALA A 89 12.50 3.52 9.00
C ALA A 89 12.01 2.15 8.54
N CYS A 90 10.97 2.10 7.71
CA CYS A 90 10.44 0.84 7.22
C CYS A 90 11.29 0.23 6.09
N LEU A 91 12.03 1.06 5.35
CA LEU A 91 12.75 0.58 4.16
C LEU A 91 13.62 -0.67 4.40
N PRO A 92 14.41 -0.74 5.48
CA PRO A 92 15.23 -1.94 5.67
C PRO A 92 14.40 -3.20 5.88
N GLU A 93 13.12 -3.05 6.25
CA GLU A 93 12.26 -4.20 6.49
C GLU A 93 11.49 -4.63 5.24
N LEU A 94 11.66 -3.91 4.13
CA LEU A 94 10.85 -4.17 2.94
C LEU A 94 11.48 -5.15 1.95
N SER A 95 12.70 -5.63 2.22
CA SER A 95 13.34 -6.59 1.31
C SER A 95 12.47 -7.84 1.17
N GLY A 96 12.09 -8.16 -0.05
CA GLY A 96 11.23 -9.32 -0.33
C GLY A 96 9.75 -9.10 -0.03
N LYS A 97 9.39 -7.94 0.51
CA LYS A 97 7.99 -7.65 0.85
C LYS A 97 7.25 -7.14 -0.39
N THR A 98 6.05 -7.63 -0.59
CA THR A 98 5.18 -7.15 -1.66
C THR A 98 4.53 -5.85 -1.21
N ILE A 99 4.70 -4.80 -1.99
CA ILE A 99 4.13 -3.49 -1.66
C ILE A 99 3.53 -2.85 -2.91
N ALA A 100 2.80 -1.78 -2.72
CA ALA A 100 2.28 -0.96 -3.81
C ALA A 100 2.24 0.48 -3.34
N LEU A 101 2.31 1.41 -4.28
CA LEU A 101 2.40 2.84 -3.96
C LEU A 101 1.30 3.60 -4.66
N PHE A 102 0.82 4.66 -4.00
CA PHE A 102 -0.19 5.52 -4.60
C PHE A 102 -0.09 6.92 -3.99
N GLY A 103 -0.68 7.89 -4.66
CA GLY A 103 -0.71 9.25 -4.13
C GLY A 103 -1.23 10.25 -5.12
N SER A 104 -1.65 11.43 -4.62
CA SER A 104 -2.11 12.50 -5.46
C SER A 104 -1.02 13.58 -5.58
N TYR A 105 -1.16 14.43 -6.59
CA TYR A 105 -0.23 15.55 -6.76
C TYR A 105 -1.00 16.75 -7.29
N GLY A 106 -0.43 17.96 -7.12
CA GLY A 106 -1.07 19.18 -7.58
C GLY A 106 -0.40 19.76 -8.80
N TRP A 107 0.91 19.53 -8.95
CA TRP A 107 1.66 20.01 -10.09
C TRP A 107 2.86 19.08 -10.26
N GLY A 108 3.57 19.25 -11.37
CA GLY A 108 4.66 18.35 -11.67
C GLY A 108 4.16 17.20 -12.52
N ASP A 109 4.99 16.20 -12.74
CA ASP A 109 4.66 15.12 -13.66
C ASP A 109 4.86 13.73 -13.07
N GLY A 110 4.86 13.61 -11.74
CA GLY A 110 4.97 12.31 -11.10
C GLY A 110 6.39 11.93 -10.71
N GLU A 111 7.31 12.89 -10.77
CA GLU A 111 8.70 12.59 -10.45
C GLU A 111 8.84 12.04 -9.03
N TRP A 112 8.05 12.54 -8.06
CA TRP A 112 8.14 12.04 -6.69
C TRP A 112 7.83 10.54 -6.62
N MET A 113 6.90 10.09 -7.44
CA MET A 113 6.53 8.68 -7.44
C MET A 113 7.60 7.82 -8.10
N ARG A 114 8.21 8.31 -9.16
CA ARG A 114 9.29 7.56 -9.82
C ARG A 114 10.48 7.38 -8.88
N GLN A 115 10.83 8.45 -8.15
CA GLN A 115 11.92 8.36 -7.18
C GLN A 115 11.55 7.44 -6.03
N TRP A 116 10.29 7.48 -5.60
CA TRP A 116 9.83 6.62 -4.52
C TRP A 116 9.89 5.14 -4.95
N GLU A 117 9.46 4.86 -6.17
CA GLU A 117 9.56 3.49 -6.69
C GLU A 117 11.01 3.01 -6.72
N ASP A 118 11.92 3.87 -7.14
CA ASP A 118 13.33 3.51 -7.17
C ASP A 118 13.86 3.21 -5.78
N SER A 119 13.48 4.00 -4.80
CA SER A 119 13.89 3.74 -3.41
C SER A 119 13.41 2.38 -2.94
N CYS A 120 12.18 2.04 -3.29
CA CYS A 120 11.62 0.77 -2.88
C CYS A 120 12.32 -0.42 -3.54
N THR A 121 12.52 -0.34 -4.85
CA THR A 121 13.16 -1.45 -5.54
C THR A 121 14.62 -1.58 -5.16
N ASN A 122 15.29 -0.46 -4.90
CA ASN A 122 16.68 -0.52 -4.42
C ASN A 122 16.78 -1.16 -3.04
N ALA A 123 15.73 -1.06 -2.25
CA ALA A 123 15.70 -1.70 -0.93
C ALA A 123 15.28 -3.17 -1.01
N GLY A 124 14.97 -3.68 -2.21
CA GLY A 124 14.59 -5.07 -2.38
C GLY A 124 13.11 -5.36 -2.29
N ALA A 125 12.28 -4.33 -2.22
CA ALA A 125 10.83 -4.54 -2.18
C ALA A 125 10.31 -4.95 -3.55
N ARG A 126 9.19 -5.66 -3.55
CA ARG A 126 8.55 -6.10 -4.78
C ARG A 126 7.28 -5.30 -5.01
N LEU A 127 7.23 -4.52 -6.09
CA LEU A 127 6.03 -3.77 -6.43
C LEU A 127 5.01 -4.71 -7.05
N ALA A 128 3.82 -4.79 -6.45
CA ALA A 128 2.78 -5.70 -6.91
C ALA A 128 2.19 -5.28 -8.26
N CYS A 129 2.23 -3.98 -8.55
CA CYS A 129 1.65 -3.43 -9.77
C CYS A 129 2.19 -2.02 -9.96
N ASP A 130 1.80 -1.40 -11.06
CA ASP A 130 2.16 0.00 -11.30
C ASP A 130 1.56 0.87 -10.21
N SER A 131 2.28 1.91 -9.83
CA SER A 131 1.78 2.88 -8.86
C SER A 131 0.60 3.65 -9.45
N VAL A 132 -0.33 4.06 -8.58
CA VAL A 132 -1.47 4.84 -9.02
C VAL A 132 -1.27 6.27 -8.55
N ILE A 133 -1.26 7.21 -9.51
CA ILE A 133 -1.17 8.63 -9.17
C ILE A 133 -2.32 9.36 -9.84
N CYS A 134 -2.75 10.47 -9.25
CA CYS A 134 -3.77 11.31 -9.86
C CYS A 134 -3.53 12.75 -9.47
N CYS A 135 -4.01 13.66 -10.29
CA CYS A 135 -3.89 15.08 -10.03
C CYS A 135 -5.13 15.54 -9.28
N GLY A 136 -4.94 16.04 -8.06
CA GLY A 136 -6.06 16.50 -7.24
C GLY A 136 -6.86 15.37 -6.63
N TYR A 137 -8.16 15.60 -6.50
CA TYR A 137 -9.04 14.60 -5.93
C TYR A 137 -9.24 13.45 -6.91
N PRO A 138 -9.23 12.20 -6.46
CA PRO A 138 -9.30 11.07 -7.40
C PRO A 138 -10.64 11.04 -8.14
N ASP A 139 -10.55 10.93 -9.48
CA ASP A 139 -11.72 10.75 -10.32
C ASP A 139 -12.04 9.26 -10.39
N GLU A 140 -13.03 8.91 -11.24
CA GLU A 140 -13.47 7.53 -11.34
C GLU A 140 -12.34 6.60 -11.77
N ASP A 141 -11.52 7.04 -12.71
CA ASP A 141 -10.42 6.20 -13.17
C ASP A 141 -9.39 5.97 -12.07
N ALA A 142 -9.09 7.00 -11.29
CA ALA A 142 -8.14 6.87 -10.20
C ALA A 142 -8.69 5.97 -9.10
N VAL A 143 -9.97 6.12 -8.78
CA VAL A 143 -10.60 5.25 -7.78
C VAL A 143 -10.55 3.79 -8.24
N ASP A 144 -10.86 3.55 -9.51
CA ASP A 144 -10.81 2.22 -10.08
C ASP A 144 -9.41 1.64 -10.02
N GLY A 145 -8.41 2.48 -10.37
CA GLY A 145 -7.02 2.06 -10.29
C GLY A 145 -6.61 1.71 -8.87
N CYS A 146 -7.07 2.49 -7.89
CA CYS A 146 -6.76 2.21 -6.50
C CYS A 146 -7.39 0.90 -6.03
N LYS A 147 -8.62 0.63 -6.46
CA LYS A 147 -9.24 -0.65 -6.12
C LYS A 147 -8.46 -1.81 -6.72
N LYS A 148 -8.02 -1.66 -7.96
CA LYS A 148 -7.23 -2.70 -8.59
C LYS A 148 -5.88 -2.88 -7.91
N LEU A 149 -5.28 -1.79 -7.46
CA LEU A 149 -4.02 -1.84 -6.74
C LEU A 149 -4.20 -2.63 -5.44
N GLY A 150 -5.28 -2.36 -4.70
CA GLY A 150 -5.55 -3.09 -3.47
C GLY A 150 -5.74 -4.58 -3.73
N ALA A 151 -6.48 -4.90 -4.81
CA ALA A 151 -6.70 -6.29 -5.15
C ALA A 151 -5.40 -6.99 -5.59
N ALA A 152 -4.50 -6.25 -6.26
CA ALA A 152 -3.25 -6.82 -6.72
C ALA A 152 -2.36 -7.25 -5.54
N LEU A 153 -2.43 -6.53 -4.42
CA LEU A 153 -1.65 -6.90 -3.24
C LEU A 153 -2.05 -8.26 -2.70
N ALA A 154 -3.27 -8.67 -2.92
CA ALA A 154 -3.76 -9.93 -2.38
C ALA A 154 -3.44 -11.11 -3.27
N HIS A 155 -2.87 -10.85 -4.44
CA HIS A 155 -2.61 -11.92 -5.36
C HIS A 155 -1.19 -12.39 -5.36
N ASP A 156 -0.30 -12.14 -4.57
CA ASP A 156 1.01 -12.55 -4.59
C ASP A 156 1.51 -13.69 -4.29
#